data_ec54b85b20f0bb42ded0623157bb14f3
#
_entry.id   ec54b85b20f0bb42ded0623157bb14f3
#
_cell.length_a   1.000
_cell.length_b   1.000
_cell.length_c   1.000
_cell.angle_alpha   90.00
_cell.angle_beta   90.00
_cell.angle_gamma   90.00
#
_symmetry.space_group_name_H-M   'P 1'
#
loop_
_entity.id
_entity.type
_entity.pdbx_description
1 polymer ?
#
loop_
_entity_poly.entity_id
_entity_poly.type
_entity_poly.pdbx_seq_one_letter_code
_entity_poly.pdbx_strand_id
1 'polypeptide(L)'
;MVVNKKSNGKIRLCLDPQPLNKDLKRCHYPIPTIEDVLADLANAKVFTKLDCKNGYWQVKLDKDSSTQTTFNTPFGRYKWTRMPFAISPEGEILQRRLDQVIEVLAGLRTVADDLLIIGNGESVADAVKDHDTKLEDLLERCRDRGIKLNEAKISLKKTAMPCIGHLLTSDGVKADPSKVEAIANLTKPTDVPGARRILGMTNLLAKFLPN
;
A
#
# COMPACT_ATOMS: atom_id res chain seq x y z
N MET A 1 9.79 20.78 8.73
CA MET A 1 9.90 19.33 9.04
C MET A 1 8.91 18.98 10.12
N VAL A 2 8.17 17.88 9.97
CA VAL A 2 7.18 17.40 10.94
C VAL A 2 7.65 16.06 11.51
N VAL A 3 7.53 15.92 12.82
CA VAL A 3 7.90 14.70 13.55
C VAL A 3 6.63 14.02 14.01
N ASN A 4 6.33 12.85 13.45
CA ASN A 4 5.18 12.03 13.83
C ASN A 4 5.65 10.80 14.63
N LYS A 5 4.98 10.49 15.74
CA LYS A 5 5.21 9.28 16.52
C LYS A 5 4.30 8.17 15.99
N LYS A 6 4.90 7.04 15.60
CA LYS A 6 4.17 5.83 15.18
C LYS A 6 3.55 5.15 16.42
N SER A 7 2.55 4.28 16.23
CA SER A 7 1.93 3.48 17.32
C SER A 7 2.95 2.62 18.09
N ASN A 8 4.02 2.19 17.43
CA ASN A 8 5.12 1.42 18.03
C ASN A 8 6.19 2.28 18.71
N GLY A 9 5.92 3.57 18.95
CA GLY A 9 6.83 4.51 19.61
C GLY A 9 7.97 5.07 18.73
N LYS A 10 8.21 4.52 17.54
CA LYS A 10 9.24 5.00 16.63
C LYS A 10 8.84 6.33 15.99
N ILE A 11 9.84 7.17 15.72
CA ILE A 11 9.66 8.48 15.08
C ILE A 11 9.60 8.30 13.56
N ARG A 12 8.65 9.01 12.92
CA ARG A 12 8.61 9.24 11.48
C ARG A 12 8.92 10.70 11.21
N LEU A 13 10.02 10.95 10.50
CA LEU A 13 10.36 12.27 10.00
C LEU A 13 9.65 12.49 8.67
N CYS A 14 8.88 13.55 8.58
CA CYS A 14 8.19 13.96 7.36
C CYS A 14 8.69 15.36 6.97
N LEU A 15 8.78 15.61 5.68
CA LEU A 15 8.90 16.96 5.17
C LEU A 15 7.56 17.67 5.39
N ASP A 16 7.59 18.99 5.56
CA ASP A 16 6.39 19.82 5.35
C ASP A 16 6.55 20.51 3.99
N PRO A 17 6.08 19.86 2.92
CA PRO A 17 6.41 20.28 1.56
C PRO A 17 5.31 21.12 0.93
N GLN A 18 4.48 21.83 1.71
CA GLN A 18 3.34 22.58 1.17
C GLN A 18 3.71 23.51 -0.01
N PRO A 19 4.80 24.32 0.08
CA PRO A 19 5.23 25.11 -1.07
C PRO A 19 5.69 24.24 -2.24
N LEU A 20 6.50 23.23 -1.97
CA LEU A 20 7.04 22.32 -3.00
C LEU A 20 5.91 21.55 -3.71
N ASN A 21 4.90 21.09 -2.98
CA ASN A 21 3.77 20.34 -3.57
C ASN A 21 2.91 21.17 -4.53
N LYS A 22 2.95 22.50 -4.43
CA LYS A 22 2.25 23.38 -5.40
C LYS A 22 2.90 23.35 -6.77
N ASP A 23 4.22 23.19 -6.80
CA ASP A 23 5.03 23.26 -8.03
C ASP A 23 5.37 21.86 -8.57
N LEU A 24 5.21 20.79 -7.77
CA LEU A 24 5.44 19.43 -8.22
C LEU A 24 4.34 18.96 -9.17
N LYS A 25 4.77 18.49 -10.35
CA LYS A 25 3.87 17.84 -11.30
C LYS A 25 3.56 16.42 -10.83
N ARG A 26 2.28 16.03 -10.91
CA ARG A 26 1.84 14.66 -10.66
C ARG A 26 2.35 13.75 -11.77
N CYS A 27 2.71 12.53 -11.40
CA CYS A 27 3.14 11.51 -12.37
C CYS A 27 1.96 10.86 -13.10
N HIS A 28 0.74 10.99 -12.56
CA HIS A 28 -0.49 10.35 -13.08
C HIS A 28 -0.33 8.86 -13.36
N TYR A 29 0.43 8.17 -12.49
CA TYR A 29 0.56 6.74 -12.59
C TYR A 29 -0.62 6.05 -11.88
N PRO A 30 -1.32 5.11 -12.53
CA PRO A 30 -2.48 4.46 -11.94
C PRO A 30 -2.07 3.62 -10.71
N ILE A 31 -2.82 3.78 -9.63
CA ILE A 31 -2.75 2.89 -8.47
C ILE A 31 -3.91 1.90 -8.62
N PRO A 32 -3.66 0.59 -8.56
CA PRO A 32 -4.69 -0.41 -8.74
C PRO A 32 -5.88 -0.24 -7.79
N THR A 33 -7.04 -0.47 -8.32
CA THR A 33 -8.30 -0.52 -7.56
C THR A 33 -8.59 -1.95 -7.10
N ILE A 34 -9.61 -2.13 -6.27
CA ILE A 34 -10.00 -3.48 -5.88
C ILE A 34 -10.57 -4.27 -7.07
N GLU A 35 -11.18 -3.59 -8.02
CA GLU A 35 -11.72 -4.18 -9.25
C GLU A 35 -10.60 -4.79 -10.12
N ASP A 36 -9.44 -4.16 -10.16
CA ASP A 36 -8.26 -4.69 -10.85
C ASP A 36 -7.73 -5.97 -10.20
N VAL A 37 -7.83 -6.06 -8.86
CA VAL A 37 -7.43 -7.26 -8.11
C VAL A 37 -8.46 -8.38 -8.28
N LEU A 38 -9.75 -8.06 -8.43
CA LEU A 38 -10.83 -9.04 -8.60
C LEU A 38 -10.60 -9.97 -9.78
N ALA A 39 -10.03 -9.48 -10.87
CA ALA A 39 -9.78 -10.27 -12.07
C ALA A 39 -8.82 -11.47 -11.78
N ASP A 40 -7.98 -11.38 -10.78
CA ASP A 40 -7.00 -12.41 -10.43
C ASP A 40 -7.52 -13.43 -9.41
N LEU A 41 -8.71 -13.22 -8.86
CA LEU A 41 -9.25 -14.06 -7.80
C LEU A 41 -9.87 -15.38 -8.31
N ALA A 42 -9.90 -15.62 -9.61
CA ALA A 42 -10.38 -16.89 -10.14
C ALA A 42 -9.53 -18.05 -9.56
N ASN A 43 -10.20 -18.98 -8.87
CA ASN A 43 -9.57 -20.10 -8.16
C ASN A 43 -8.53 -19.73 -7.10
N ALA A 44 -8.52 -18.49 -6.63
CA ALA A 44 -7.66 -18.04 -5.55
C ALA A 44 -8.06 -18.69 -4.22
N LYS A 45 -7.11 -19.27 -3.49
CA LYS A 45 -7.36 -19.92 -2.20
C LYS A 45 -6.39 -19.47 -1.11
N VAL A 46 -5.23 -18.97 -1.50
CA VAL A 46 -4.15 -18.59 -0.57
C VAL A 46 -3.62 -17.21 -0.93
N PHE A 47 -3.47 -16.38 0.07
CA PHE A 47 -3.02 -15.00 -0.08
C PHE A 47 -1.82 -14.71 0.81
N THR A 48 -0.87 -13.96 0.29
CA THR A 48 0.23 -13.39 1.07
C THR A 48 0.37 -11.91 0.76
N LYS A 49 0.57 -11.12 1.81
CA LYS A 49 0.86 -9.70 1.70
C LYS A 49 2.23 -9.39 2.30
N LEU A 50 3.06 -8.70 1.52
CA LEU A 50 4.39 -8.25 1.90
C LEU A 50 4.43 -6.72 1.86
N ASP A 51 4.80 -6.09 2.97
CA ASP A 51 4.92 -4.61 3.09
C ASP A 51 6.36 -4.18 2.77
N CYS A 52 6.52 -3.12 1.99
CA CYS A 52 7.83 -2.56 1.71
C CYS A 52 8.37 -1.77 2.91
N LYS A 53 9.54 -2.15 3.41
CA LYS A 53 10.18 -1.47 4.55
C LYS A 53 10.56 -0.04 4.20
N ASN A 54 9.80 0.93 4.73
CA ASN A 54 9.98 2.35 4.44
C ASN A 54 9.99 2.62 2.92
N GLY A 55 8.96 2.17 2.19
CA GLY A 55 8.90 2.11 0.72
C GLY A 55 9.44 3.37 0.03
N TYR A 56 8.99 4.56 0.42
CA TYR A 56 9.45 5.82 -0.18
C TYR A 56 10.96 6.06 -0.02
N TRP A 57 11.55 5.69 1.11
CA TRP A 57 12.99 5.81 1.33
C TRP A 57 13.83 4.84 0.50
N GLN A 58 13.22 3.88 -0.17
CA GLN A 58 13.91 3.01 -1.11
C GLN A 58 14.12 3.67 -2.48
N VAL A 59 13.39 4.74 -2.77
CA VAL A 59 13.54 5.52 -3.99
C VAL A 59 14.67 6.55 -3.80
N LYS A 60 15.72 6.45 -4.60
CA LYS A 60 16.84 7.41 -4.60
C LYS A 60 16.44 8.65 -5.39
N LEU A 61 16.72 9.83 -4.83
CA LEU A 61 16.60 11.09 -5.54
C LEU A 61 17.89 11.41 -6.31
N ASP A 62 17.74 12.01 -7.49
CA ASP A 62 18.86 12.65 -8.18
C ASP A 62 19.28 13.93 -7.46
N LYS A 63 20.36 14.57 -7.95
CA LYS A 63 20.95 15.74 -7.31
C LYS A 63 19.98 16.93 -7.25
N ASP A 64 19.23 17.16 -8.32
CA ASP A 64 18.33 18.31 -8.43
C ASP A 64 17.07 18.10 -7.58
N SER A 65 16.42 16.96 -7.68
CA SER A 65 15.30 16.57 -6.82
C SER A 65 15.69 16.59 -5.34
N SER A 66 16.88 16.08 -4.99
CA SER A 66 17.40 16.13 -3.63
C SER A 66 17.54 17.58 -3.13
N THR A 67 18.03 18.50 -3.96
CA THR A 67 18.18 19.90 -3.60
C THR A 67 16.84 20.60 -3.35
N GLN A 68 15.79 20.24 -4.09
CA GLN A 68 14.43 20.75 -3.88
C GLN A 68 13.84 20.33 -2.51
N THR A 69 14.31 19.23 -1.93
CA THR A 69 13.88 18.76 -0.62
C THR A 69 14.67 19.36 0.55
N THR A 70 15.38 20.45 0.32
CA THR A 70 16.20 21.10 1.36
C THR A 70 15.34 21.70 2.46
N PHE A 71 15.73 21.50 3.71
CA PHE A 71 15.07 22.04 4.89
C PHE A 71 16.09 22.57 5.91
N ASN A 72 15.65 23.53 6.71
CA ASN A 72 16.48 24.14 7.75
C ASN A 72 16.28 23.42 9.10
N THR A 73 17.35 23.34 9.85
CA THR A 73 17.37 22.90 11.24
C THR A 73 18.22 23.86 12.07
N PRO A 74 18.16 23.82 13.42
CA PRO A 74 19.08 24.58 14.27
C PRO A 74 20.58 24.26 14.03
N PHE A 75 20.85 23.09 13.41
CA PHE A 75 22.20 22.60 13.15
C PHE A 75 22.67 22.84 11.71
N GLY A 76 21.87 23.52 10.88
CA GLY A 76 22.19 23.80 9.49
C GLY A 76 21.14 23.31 8.50
N ARG A 77 21.51 23.39 7.21
CA ARG A 77 20.64 22.95 6.10
C ARG A 77 20.92 21.52 5.75
N TYR A 78 19.85 20.74 5.60
CA TYR A 78 19.88 19.34 5.18
C TYR A 78 18.97 19.12 4.00
N LYS A 79 19.22 18.07 3.22
CA LYS A 79 18.39 17.65 2.11
C LYS A 79 18.20 16.14 2.11
N TRP A 80 17.12 15.69 1.55
CA TRP A 80 16.85 14.26 1.41
C TRP A 80 17.62 13.69 0.23
N THR A 81 18.26 12.54 0.42
CA THR A 81 18.89 11.76 -0.66
C THR A 81 17.98 10.62 -1.13
N ARG A 82 16.88 10.41 -0.41
CA ARG A 82 15.82 9.44 -0.67
C ARG A 82 14.49 10.16 -0.63
N MET A 83 13.50 9.64 -1.33
CA MET A 83 12.18 10.26 -1.41
C MET A 83 11.55 10.41 -0.02
N PRO A 84 11.29 11.63 0.47
CA PRO A 84 10.67 11.86 1.76
C PRO A 84 9.18 11.58 1.73
N PHE A 85 8.58 11.39 2.91
CA PHE A 85 7.14 11.35 3.07
C PHE A 85 6.52 12.73 2.85
N ALA A 86 5.27 12.76 2.39
CA ALA A 86 4.38 13.89 2.21
C ALA A 86 4.57 14.72 0.92
N ILE A 87 5.46 14.30 0.00
CA ILE A 87 5.48 14.91 -1.34
C ILE A 87 4.35 14.32 -2.21
N SER A 88 3.68 15.17 -3.01
CA SER A 88 2.47 14.79 -3.75
C SER A 88 2.59 13.54 -4.63
N PRO A 89 3.69 13.32 -5.38
CA PRO A 89 3.79 12.17 -6.29
C PRO A 89 4.36 10.90 -5.63
N GLU A 90 4.56 10.86 -4.30
CA GLU A 90 5.27 9.75 -3.64
C GLU A 90 4.64 8.38 -3.89
N GLY A 91 3.30 8.29 -3.80
CA GLY A 91 2.56 7.05 -4.00
C GLY A 91 2.66 6.55 -5.44
N GLU A 92 2.49 7.44 -6.41
CA GLU A 92 2.55 7.13 -7.85
C GLU A 92 3.96 6.67 -8.27
N ILE A 93 4.99 7.31 -7.73
CA ILE A 93 6.40 6.95 -8.01
C ILE A 93 6.73 5.58 -7.43
N LEU A 94 6.30 5.31 -6.19
CA LEU A 94 6.54 4.01 -5.56
C LEU A 94 5.78 2.91 -6.27
N GLN A 95 4.49 3.12 -6.59
CA GLN A 95 3.67 2.18 -7.35
C GLN A 95 4.36 1.79 -8.66
N ARG A 96 4.75 2.77 -9.48
CA ARG A 96 5.46 2.53 -10.73
C ARG A 96 6.74 1.71 -10.53
N ARG A 97 7.50 2.00 -9.48
CA ARG A 97 8.73 1.25 -9.17
C ARG A 97 8.43 -0.20 -8.80
N LEU A 98 7.41 -0.45 -8.00
CA LEU A 98 7.02 -1.80 -7.60
C LEU A 98 6.45 -2.59 -8.78
N ASP A 99 5.63 -1.95 -9.62
CA ASP A 99 5.11 -2.59 -10.83
C ASP A 99 6.24 -3.03 -11.77
N GLN A 100 7.29 -2.22 -11.94
CA GLN A 100 8.49 -2.61 -12.69
C GLN A 100 9.24 -3.79 -12.08
N VAL A 101 9.13 -3.98 -10.77
CA VAL A 101 9.72 -5.16 -10.11
C VAL A 101 8.96 -6.42 -10.45
N ILE A 102 7.64 -6.37 -10.47
CA ILE A 102 6.78 -7.55 -10.69
C ILE A 102 6.36 -7.74 -12.16
N GLU A 103 6.72 -6.84 -13.08
CA GLU A 103 6.26 -6.82 -14.48
C GLU A 103 6.39 -8.16 -15.21
N VAL A 104 7.43 -8.94 -14.89
CA VAL A 104 7.70 -10.26 -15.50
C VAL A 104 7.15 -11.43 -14.68
N LEU A 105 6.48 -11.16 -13.57
CA LEU A 105 5.99 -12.17 -12.63
C LEU A 105 4.45 -12.26 -12.70
N ALA A 106 3.93 -13.39 -13.13
CA ALA A 106 2.49 -13.60 -13.22
C ALA A 106 1.85 -13.83 -11.83
N GLY A 107 0.60 -13.42 -11.66
CA GLY A 107 -0.18 -13.67 -10.44
C GLY A 107 0.25 -12.87 -9.20
N LEU A 108 0.96 -11.76 -9.44
CA LEU A 108 1.37 -10.81 -8.42
C LEU A 108 0.70 -9.46 -8.67
N ARG A 109 0.39 -8.75 -7.60
CA ARG A 109 -0.12 -7.37 -7.66
C ARG A 109 0.60 -6.48 -6.68
N THR A 110 0.76 -5.24 -7.05
CA THR A 110 1.21 -4.18 -6.15
C THR A 110 0.04 -3.25 -5.84
N VAL A 111 -0.08 -2.87 -4.60
CA VAL A 111 -1.10 -1.91 -4.15
C VAL A 111 -0.44 -0.95 -3.19
N ALA A 112 -0.12 0.25 -3.66
CA ALA A 112 0.65 1.24 -2.93
C ALA A 112 2.02 0.69 -2.47
N ASP A 113 2.23 0.42 -1.19
CA ASP A 113 3.47 -0.11 -0.62
C ASP A 113 3.38 -1.62 -0.31
N ASP A 114 2.25 -2.25 -0.61
CA ASP A 114 2.02 -3.69 -0.42
C ASP A 114 2.25 -4.48 -1.73
N LEU A 115 2.88 -5.64 -1.60
CA LEU A 115 3.00 -6.67 -2.64
C LEU A 115 2.06 -7.81 -2.28
N LEU A 116 1.11 -8.12 -3.15
CA LEU A 116 0.11 -9.18 -2.97
C LEU A 116 0.46 -10.37 -3.85
N ILE A 117 0.52 -11.55 -3.25
CA ILE A 117 0.70 -12.84 -3.91
C ILE A 117 -0.60 -13.60 -3.80
N ILE A 118 -1.09 -14.07 -4.92
CA ILE A 118 -2.34 -14.84 -5.02
C ILE A 118 -1.99 -16.24 -5.49
N GLY A 119 -2.23 -17.24 -4.63
CA GLY A 119 -2.09 -18.65 -4.96
C GLY A 119 -3.40 -19.20 -5.50
N ASN A 120 -3.36 -19.70 -6.72
CA ASN A 120 -4.49 -20.22 -7.47
C ASN A 120 -4.39 -21.74 -7.65
N GLY A 121 -5.49 -22.45 -7.58
CA GLY A 121 -5.52 -23.89 -7.80
C GLY A 121 -6.91 -24.50 -7.60
N GLU A 122 -7.10 -25.72 -8.09
CA GLU A 122 -8.35 -26.48 -7.87
C GLU A 122 -8.48 -26.92 -6.43
N SER A 123 -7.39 -27.36 -5.82
CA SER A 123 -7.29 -27.68 -4.40
C SER A 123 -6.48 -26.63 -3.64
N VAL A 124 -6.59 -26.65 -2.30
CA VAL A 124 -5.74 -25.80 -1.43
C VAL A 124 -4.28 -26.18 -1.57
N ALA A 125 -3.96 -27.47 -1.78
CA ALA A 125 -2.60 -27.95 -1.95
C ALA A 125 -1.97 -27.40 -3.24
N ASP A 126 -2.72 -27.37 -4.35
CA ASP A 126 -2.25 -26.79 -5.61
C ASP A 126 -2.06 -25.28 -5.49
N ALA A 127 -2.99 -24.60 -4.82
CA ALA A 127 -2.87 -23.16 -4.57
C ALA A 127 -1.66 -22.81 -3.70
N VAL A 128 -1.33 -23.64 -2.71
CA VAL A 128 -0.11 -23.46 -1.89
C VAL A 128 1.14 -23.66 -2.72
N LYS A 129 1.18 -24.66 -3.59
CA LYS A 129 2.33 -24.91 -4.47
C LYS A 129 2.55 -23.75 -5.46
N ASP A 130 1.49 -23.29 -6.12
CA ASP A 130 1.53 -22.14 -7.01
C ASP A 130 1.98 -20.87 -6.28
N HIS A 131 1.41 -20.64 -5.08
CA HIS A 131 1.80 -19.52 -4.22
C HIS A 131 3.30 -19.55 -3.86
N ASP A 132 3.84 -20.72 -3.50
CA ASP A 132 5.23 -20.85 -3.05
C ASP A 132 6.21 -20.56 -4.18
N THR A 133 5.93 -21.04 -5.39
CA THR A 133 6.71 -20.69 -6.58
C THR A 133 6.71 -19.16 -6.81
N LYS A 134 5.54 -18.53 -6.78
CA LYS A 134 5.41 -17.08 -6.96
C LYS A 134 6.14 -16.29 -5.86
N LEU A 135 6.10 -16.79 -4.62
CA LEU A 135 6.80 -16.15 -3.49
C LEU A 135 8.32 -16.22 -3.66
N GLU A 136 8.85 -17.37 -4.07
CA GLU A 136 10.29 -17.56 -4.32
C GLU A 136 10.76 -16.62 -5.42
N ASP A 137 10.08 -16.60 -6.57
CA ASP A 137 10.38 -15.72 -7.71
C ASP A 137 10.35 -14.23 -7.28
N LEU A 138 9.34 -13.83 -6.48
CA LEU A 138 9.25 -12.46 -5.98
C LEU A 138 10.41 -12.12 -5.03
N LEU A 139 10.77 -13.02 -4.11
CA LEU A 139 11.86 -12.78 -3.17
C LEU A 139 13.21 -12.66 -3.88
N GLU A 140 13.47 -13.48 -4.89
CA GLU A 140 14.67 -13.36 -5.74
C GLU A 140 14.65 -12.02 -6.48
N ARG A 141 13.53 -11.66 -7.08
CA ARG A 141 13.38 -10.40 -7.80
C ARG A 141 13.55 -9.18 -6.88
N CYS A 142 13.00 -9.24 -5.66
CA CYS A 142 13.23 -8.20 -4.66
C CYS A 142 14.71 -8.04 -4.30
N ARG A 143 15.44 -9.16 -4.17
CA ARG A 143 16.88 -9.16 -3.92
C ARG A 143 17.64 -8.50 -5.06
N ASP A 144 17.38 -8.89 -6.29
CA ASP A 144 18.03 -8.36 -7.49
C ASP A 144 17.77 -6.85 -7.68
N ARG A 145 16.57 -6.41 -7.39
CA ARG A 145 16.15 -5.01 -7.53
C ARG A 145 16.38 -4.17 -6.27
N GLY A 146 16.92 -4.77 -5.20
CA GLY A 146 17.25 -4.09 -3.95
C GLY A 146 16.02 -3.61 -3.17
N ILE A 147 14.86 -4.27 -3.34
CA ILE A 147 13.64 -3.99 -2.55
C ILE A 147 13.76 -4.65 -1.18
N LYS A 148 13.53 -3.86 -0.14
CA LYS A 148 13.57 -4.33 1.25
C LYS A 148 12.15 -4.51 1.77
N LEU A 149 11.85 -5.71 2.23
CA LEU A 149 10.58 -6.07 2.83
C LEU A 149 10.60 -5.89 4.36
N ASN A 150 9.44 -5.70 4.95
CA ASN A 150 9.25 -5.50 6.38
C ASN A 150 8.74 -6.79 7.03
N GLU A 151 9.64 -7.58 7.59
CA GLU A 151 9.34 -8.87 8.21
C GLU A 151 8.20 -8.78 9.25
N ALA A 152 8.18 -7.73 10.07
CA ALA A 152 7.17 -7.56 11.12
C ALA A 152 5.73 -7.36 10.61
N LYS A 153 5.56 -7.08 9.32
CA LYS A 153 4.26 -6.84 8.69
C LYS A 153 3.88 -7.90 7.64
N ILE A 154 4.69 -8.92 7.49
CA ILE A 154 4.41 -10.01 6.57
C ILE A 154 3.16 -10.77 7.05
N SER A 155 2.23 -11.00 6.14
CA SER A 155 1.06 -11.85 6.34
C SER A 155 1.09 -12.99 5.34
N LEU A 156 1.57 -14.17 5.76
CA LEU A 156 1.80 -15.33 4.90
C LEU A 156 0.62 -16.30 4.88
N LYS A 157 0.33 -16.84 3.68
CA LYS A 157 -0.54 -18.01 3.45
C LYS A 157 -1.89 -17.92 4.21
N LYS A 158 -2.58 -16.80 4.06
CA LYS A 158 -3.91 -16.61 4.64
C LYS A 158 -4.99 -17.03 3.65
N THR A 159 -6.10 -17.58 4.16
CA THR A 159 -7.31 -17.89 3.38
C THR A 159 -8.19 -16.66 3.18
N ALA A 160 -7.95 -15.61 3.97
CA ALA A 160 -8.60 -14.31 3.85
C ALA A 160 -7.57 -13.19 4.11
N MET A 161 -7.58 -12.14 3.28
CA MET A 161 -6.57 -11.08 3.32
C MET A 161 -7.20 -9.70 3.18
N PRO A 162 -7.00 -8.80 4.16
CA PRO A 162 -7.40 -7.40 4.02
C PRO A 162 -6.60 -6.70 2.92
N CYS A 163 -7.30 -6.10 1.94
CA CYS A 163 -6.70 -5.39 0.81
C CYS A 163 -7.62 -4.24 0.39
N ILE A 164 -7.10 -3.03 0.28
CA ILE A 164 -7.82 -1.81 -0.15
C ILE A 164 -9.16 -1.61 0.61
N GLY A 165 -9.18 -1.86 1.92
CA GLY A 165 -10.39 -1.71 2.73
C GLY A 165 -11.45 -2.81 2.56
N HIS A 166 -11.12 -3.89 1.87
CA HIS A 166 -11.94 -5.06 1.63
C HIS A 166 -11.25 -6.32 2.15
N LEU A 167 -11.98 -7.42 2.22
CA LEU A 167 -11.45 -8.73 2.56
C LEU A 167 -11.47 -9.63 1.32
N LEU A 168 -10.29 -10.01 0.81
CA LEU A 168 -10.13 -11.01 -0.23
C LEU A 168 -10.33 -12.39 0.37
N THR A 169 -11.11 -13.24 -0.28
CA THR A 169 -11.35 -14.65 0.12
C THR A 169 -11.42 -15.54 -1.11
N SER A 170 -11.42 -16.86 -0.92
CA SER A 170 -11.67 -17.84 -2.00
C SER A 170 -13.04 -17.68 -2.68
N ASP A 171 -14.02 -17.10 -1.99
CA ASP A 171 -15.35 -16.83 -2.52
C ASP A 171 -15.48 -15.47 -3.21
N GLY A 172 -14.38 -14.71 -3.30
CA GLY A 172 -14.35 -13.37 -3.84
C GLY A 172 -14.06 -12.30 -2.78
N VAL A 173 -14.52 -11.07 -3.04
CA VAL A 173 -14.32 -9.92 -2.14
C VAL A 173 -15.51 -9.75 -1.21
N LYS A 174 -15.21 -9.60 0.08
CA LYS A 174 -16.18 -9.34 1.15
C LYS A 174 -15.89 -8.00 1.82
N ALA A 175 -16.86 -7.46 2.55
CA ALA A 175 -16.64 -6.32 3.41
C ALA A 175 -15.61 -6.70 4.51
N ASP A 176 -14.67 -5.81 4.79
CA ASP A 176 -13.72 -6.00 5.90
C ASP A 176 -14.49 -5.88 7.23
N PRO A 177 -14.54 -6.93 8.06
CA PRO A 177 -15.26 -6.90 9.34
C PRO A 177 -14.83 -5.75 10.24
N SER A 178 -13.54 -5.39 10.24
CA SER A 178 -13.03 -4.28 11.04
C SER A 178 -13.61 -2.93 10.60
N LYS A 179 -13.90 -2.76 9.31
CA LYS A 179 -14.53 -1.55 8.78
C LYS A 179 -16.03 -1.51 9.09
N VAL A 180 -16.70 -2.66 9.00
CA VAL A 180 -18.11 -2.79 9.39
C VAL A 180 -18.28 -2.45 10.87
N GLU A 181 -17.44 -3.02 11.74
CA GLU A 181 -17.44 -2.73 13.18
C GLU A 181 -17.13 -1.25 13.46
N ALA A 182 -16.15 -0.67 12.78
CA ALA A 182 -15.81 0.74 12.93
C ALA A 182 -16.99 1.66 12.55
N ILE A 183 -17.78 1.29 11.53
CA ILE A 183 -18.98 2.05 11.15
C ILE A 183 -20.10 1.86 12.19
N ALA A 184 -20.33 0.62 12.64
CA ALA A 184 -21.36 0.31 13.63
C ALA A 184 -21.12 1.05 14.96
N ASN A 185 -19.86 1.26 15.33
CA ASN A 185 -19.47 1.96 16.56
C ASN A 185 -19.38 3.50 16.40
N LEU A 186 -19.70 4.06 15.21
CA LEU A 186 -19.70 5.51 15.03
C LEU A 186 -20.86 6.16 15.79
N THR A 187 -20.52 7.19 16.56
CA THR A 187 -21.53 8.05 17.18
C THR A 187 -22.23 8.91 16.12
N LYS A 188 -23.47 9.29 16.41
CA LYS A 188 -24.22 10.20 15.53
C LYS A 188 -23.41 11.49 15.28
N PRO A 189 -23.22 11.90 14.02
CA PRO A 189 -22.44 13.09 13.70
C PRO A 189 -23.15 14.34 14.22
N THR A 190 -22.38 15.24 14.82
CA THR A 190 -22.86 16.54 15.34
C THR A 190 -22.44 17.72 14.45
N ASP A 191 -21.56 17.45 13.45
CA ASP A 191 -21.01 18.45 12.56
C ASP A 191 -20.89 17.94 11.12
N VAL A 192 -20.64 18.85 10.18
CA VAL A 192 -20.48 18.53 8.74
C VAL A 192 -19.28 17.62 8.47
N PRO A 193 -18.09 17.81 9.08
CA PRO A 193 -16.97 16.87 8.97
C PRO A 193 -17.31 15.45 9.42
N GLY A 194 -18.04 15.31 10.52
CA GLY A 194 -18.52 14.00 11.03
C GLY A 194 -19.47 13.33 10.05
N ALA A 195 -20.44 14.07 9.49
CA ALA A 195 -21.35 13.55 8.49
C ALA A 195 -20.60 13.08 7.21
N ARG A 196 -19.64 13.87 6.71
CA ARG A 196 -18.80 13.52 5.56
C ARG A 196 -17.98 12.27 5.84
N ARG A 197 -17.47 12.08 7.05
CA ARG A 197 -16.72 10.88 7.46
C ARG A 197 -17.60 9.64 7.37
N ILE A 198 -18.81 9.68 7.92
CA ILE A 198 -19.77 8.56 7.85
C ILE A 198 -20.09 8.23 6.41
N LEU A 199 -20.45 9.23 5.59
CA LEU A 199 -20.77 9.03 4.18
C LEU A 199 -19.59 8.41 3.41
N GLY A 200 -18.34 8.87 3.65
CA GLY A 200 -17.15 8.31 3.03
C GLY A 200 -16.93 6.85 3.42
N MET A 201 -17.12 6.50 4.70
CA MET A 201 -16.98 5.12 5.17
C MET A 201 -18.10 4.21 4.63
N THR A 202 -19.33 4.70 4.58
CA THR A 202 -20.47 3.95 4.04
C THR A 202 -20.32 3.71 2.54
N ASN A 203 -19.87 4.72 1.79
CA ASN A 203 -19.63 4.59 0.35
C ASN A 203 -18.57 3.52 0.03
N LEU A 204 -17.56 3.35 0.87
CA LEU A 204 -16.56 2.27 0.71
C LEU A 204 -17.22 0.89 0.74
N LEU A 205 -18.28 0.73 1.53
CA LEU A 205 -18.99 -0.54 1.70
C LEU A 205 -20.31 -0.60 0.88
N ALA A 206 -20.64 0.43 0.10
CA ALA A 206 -21.91 0.54 -0.60
C ALA A 206 -22.22 -0.70 -1.48
N LYS A 207 -21.20 -1.26 -2.13
CA LYS A 207 -21.34 -2.46 -2.97
C LYS A 207 -21.72 -3.74 -2.23
N PHE A 208 -21.66 -3.75 -0.91
CA PHE A 208 -22.07 -4.89 -0.08
C PHE A 208 -23.41 -4.67 0.60
N LEU A 209 -24.03 -3.51 0.41
CA LEU A 209 -25.34 -3.22 0.96
C LEU A 209 -26.41 -3.75 -0.02
N PRO A 210 -27.48 -4.40 0.48
CA PRO A 210 -28.61 -4.74 -0.36
C PRO A 210 -29.30 -3.46 -0.86
N ASN A 211 -29.79 -3.49 -2.08
CA ASN A 211 -30.60 -2.42 -2.65
C ASN A 211 -31.94 -2.31 -1.95
#